data_0b3bae296af90eca07aced33f9b67659
#
_entry.id   0b3bae296af90eca07aced33f9b67659
#
_cell.length_a   1.000
_cell.length_b   1.000
_cell.length_c   1.000
_cell.angle_alpha   90.00
_cell.angle_beta   90.00
_cell.angle_gamma   90.00
#
_symmetry.space_group_name_H-M   'P 1'
#
loop_
_entity.id
_entity.type
_entity.pdbx_description
1 polymer ?
#
loop_
_entity_poly.entity_id
_entity_poly.type
_entity_poly.pdbx_seq_one_letter_code
_entity_poly.pdbx_strand_id
1 'polypeptide(L)'
;MQGRNELCAVLVYSDRANGRIKEIDFSALDNSEGIFGHISAQDVSEQENLWGAIIQDEPVFAYERVSHHGQVIAALLCSSYEVGKNARSMVRVIYDDSDGSPAASVYGLNDVLQTSGISGLENLSNFGGAQRLRRYLDDESMCSRQYLVEGIVNIGGQHHFYLEPHNVLVVPVGEKDEYIVYSGNQVADGVQGKLAKALGIPKNKVTVRTKRTGGAFGGKERYILILRQISRK
;
A
#
# COMPACT_ATOMS: atom_id res chain seq x y z
N MET A 1 10.67 -1.82 24.80
CA MET A 1 11.15 -3.13 25.27
C MET A 1 10.63 -4.16 24.31
N GLN A 2 11.50 -4.85 23.58
CA GLN A 2 11.14 -5.96 22.74
C GLN A 2 10.83 -7.17 23.62
N GLY A 3 9.73 -7.87 23.36
CA GLY A 3 9.36 -9.07 24.13
C GLY A 3 10.38 -10.20 23.88
N ARG A 4 10.52 -11.14 24.81
CA ARG A 4 11.25 -12.37 24.53
C ARG A 4 10.52 -13.14 23.43
N ASN A 5 11.22 -13.55 22.37
CA ASN A 5 10.71 -14.23 21.18
C ASN A 5 9.82 -13.37 20.25
N GLU A 6 10.00 -12.07 20.24
CA GLU A 6 9.37 -11.18 19.27
C GLU A 6 10.19 -11.14 17.97
N LEU A 7 9.54 -11.36 16.85
CA LEU A 7 10.11 -11.17 15.51
C LEU A 7 9.72 -9.81 14.97
N CYS A 8 10.67 -9.16 14.30
CA CYS A 8 10.48 -7.89 13.62
C CYS A 8 10.32 -8.14 12.13
N ALA A 9 9.25 -7.65 11.53
CA ALA A 9 9.07 -7.69 10.09
C ALA A 9 9.59 -6.39 9.46
N VAL A 10 10.54 -6.52 8.54
CA VAL A 10 11.11 -5.40 7.81
C VAL A 10 10.81 -5.55 6.32
N LEU A 11 10.18 -4.53 5.75
CA LEU A 11 9.71 -4.56 4.36
C LEU A 11 10.83 -4.29 3.36
N VAL A 12 10.78 -5.05 2.27
CA VAL A 12 11.59 -4.85 1.07
C VAL A 12 10.74 -4.11 0.05
N TYR A 13 11.27 -3.03 -0.50
CA TYR A 13 10.56 -2.16 -1.43
C TYR A 13 11.18 -2.17 -2.81
N SER A 14 10.36 -1.89 -3.82
CA SER A 14 10.82 -1.63 -5.17
C SER A 14 11.66 -0.35 -5.24
N ASP A 15 12.76 -0.40 -5.96
CA ASP A 15 13.59 0.74 -6.35
C ASP A 15 13.22 1.28 -7.74
N ARG A 16 12.22 0.69 -8.38
CA ARG A 16 11.73 1.06 -9.72
C ARG A 16 10.22 1.31 -9.73
N ALA A 17 9.77 2.03 -10.74
CA ALA A 17 8.39 2.08 -11.17
C ALA A 17 8.23 1.31 -12.50
N ASN A 18 7.07 0.66 -12.69
CA ASN A 18 6.71 -0.06 -13.92
C ASN A 18 7.69 -1.17 -14.35
N GLY A 19 8.43 -1.78 -13.40
CA GLY A 19 9.37 -2.85 -13.66
C GLY A 19 8.71 -4.24 -13.58
N ARG A 20 9.03 -5.14 -14.53
CA ARG A 20 8.65 -6.56 -14.40
C ARG A 20 9.66 -7.27 -13.52
N ILE A 21 9.22 -7.90 -12.45
CA ILE A 21 10.06 -8.68 -11.55
C ILE A 21 10.38 -10.02 -12.24
N LYS A 22 11.66 -10.26 -12.46
CA LYS A 22 12.16 -11.55 -12.97
C LYS A 22 12.45 -12.50 -11.80
N GLU A 23 13.11 -11.97 -10.76
CA GLU A 23 13.56 -12.77 -9.63
C GLU A 23 13.78 -11.86 -8.41
N ILE A 24 13.57 -12.42 -7.23
CA ILE A 24 13.97 -11.80 -5.95
C ILE A 24 14.99 -12.73 -5.32
N ASP A 25 16.23 -12.30 -5.29
CA ASP A 25 17.35 -13.07 -4.75
C ASP A 25 17.56 -12.75 -3.26
N PHE A 26 17.31 -13.74 -2.43
CA PHE A 26 17.53 -13.71 -0.97
C PHE A 26 18.80 -14.46 -0.54
N SER A 27 19.58 -15.02 -1.45
CA SER A 27 20.72 -15.90 -1.16
C SER A 27 21.78 -15.23 -0.26
N ALA A 28 21.94 -13.92 -0.37
CA ALA A 28 22.84 -13.15 0.47
C ALA A 28 22.42 -13.12 1.97
N LEU A 29 21.19 -13.54 2.26
CA LEU A 29 20.66 -13.62 3.62
C LEU A 29 20.87 -15.01 4.26
N ASP A 30 21.24 -16.00 3.48
CA ASP A 30 21.49 -17.34 3.94
C ASP A 30 22.63 -17.31 4.99
N ASN A 31 22.35 -17.86 6.16
CA ASN A 31 23.25 -17.85 7.32
C ASN A 31 23.53 -16.47 7.95
N SER A 32 22.75 -15.43 7.61
CA SER A 32 22.83 -14.13 8.28
C SER A 32 22.27 -14.20 9.69
N GLU A 33 23.07 -13.84 10.68
CA GLU A 33 22.66 -13.87 12.08
C GLU A 33 21.47 -12.93 12.33
N GLY A 34 20.46 -13.45 13.01
CA GLY A 34 19.25 -12.68 13.36
C GLY A 34 18.24 -12.54 12.23
N ILE A 35 18.42 -13.21 11.08
CA ILE A 35 17.40 -13.38 10.04
C ILE A 35 16.81 -14.79 10.15
N PHE A 36 15.48 -14.87 10.26
CA PHE A 36 14.75 -16.13 10.43
C PHE A 36 14.02 -16.58 9.18
N GLY A 37 13.91 -15.70 8.20
CA GLY A 37 13.28 -16.01 6.92
C GLY A 37 12.74 -14.76 6.23
N HIS A 38 12.05 -15.00 5.14
CA HIS A 38 11.38 -13.96 4.35
C HIS A 38 9.99 -14.43 3.92
N ILE A 39 9.17 -13.51 3.49
CA ILE A 39 7.84 -13.74 2.92
C ILE A 39 7.69 -12.83 1.71
N SER A 40 7.21 -13.40 0.60
CA SER A 40 6.94 -12.70 -0.65
C SER A 40 5.57 -13.10 -1.22
N ALA A 41 5.23 -12.63 -2.42
CA ALA A 41 4.02 -13.03 -3.12
C ALA A 41 3.96 -14.53 -3.42
N GLN A 42 5.10 -15.22 -3.49
CA GLN A 42 5.17 -16.66 -3.75
C GLN A 42 4.73 -17.52 -2.55
N ASP A 43 4.77 -16.96 -1.34
CA ASP A 43 4.39 -17.63 -0.09
C ASP A 43 2.89 -17.54 0.21
N VAL A 44 2.12 -16.86 -0.62
CA VAL A 44 0.69 -16.60 -0.41
C VAL A 44 -0.12 -16.89 -1.66
N SER A 45 -1.37 -17.26 -1.50
CA SER A 45 -2.25 -17.43 -2.66
C SER A 45 -2.57 -16.06 -3.30
N GLU A 46 -2.87 -16.06 -4.59
CA GLU A 46 -3.22 -14.83 -5.31
C GLU A 46 -4.36 -14.05 -4.63
N GLN A 47 -5.43 -14.74 -4.22
CA GLN A 47 -6.55 -14.13 -3.51
C GLN A 47 -6.16 -13.56 -2.15
N GLU A 48 -5.18 -14.19 -1.53
CA GLU A 48 -4.65 -13.74 -0.26
C GLU A 48 -3.71 -12.56 -0.42
N ASN A 49 -3.05 -12.40 -1.54
CA ASN A 49 -2.19 -11.28 -1.85
C ASN A 49 -2.95 -10.02 -2.28
N LEU A 50 -4.25 -10.11 -2.52
CA LEU A 50 -5.06 -8.96 -2.93
C LEU A 50 -5.73 -8.26 -1.77
N TRP A 51 -5.70 -6.95 -1.84
CA TRP A 51 -6.26 -6.04 -0.88
C TRP A 51 -7.11 -4.95 -1.53
N GLY A 52 -7.97 -4.36 -0.74
CA GLY A 52 -8.80 -3.21 -1.05
C GLY A 52 -9.97 -3.12 -0.08
N ALA A 53 -10.41 -1.91 0.28
CA ALA A 53 -11.52 -1.71 1.21
C ALA A 53 -12.87 -2.00 0.55
N ILE A 54 -13.01 -1.67 -0.72
CA ILE A 54 -14.22 -1.84 -1.54
C ILE A 54 -13.91 -2.78 -2.70
N ILE A 55 -12.87 -2.48 -3.49
CA ILE A 55 -12.36 -3.30 -4.57
C ILE A 55 -11.05 -3.92 -4.10
N GLN A 56 -10.88 -5.24 -4.25
CA GLN A 56 -9.67 -5.96 -3.83
C GLN A 56 -8.74 -6.11 -5.04
N ASP A 57 -8.05 -5.06 -5.40
CA ASP A 57 -7.19 -4.94 -6.59
C ASP A 57 -5.75 -4.51 -6.29
N GLU A 58 -5.44 -4.20 -5.02
CA GLU A 58 -4.08 -3.82 -4.62
C GLU A 58 -3.31 -5.05 -4.11
N PRO A 59 -2.17 -5.43 -4.71
CA PRO A 59 -1.35 -6.51 -4.19
C PRO A 59 -0.63 -6.09 -2.90
N VAL A 60 -0.64 -6.98 -1.90
CA VAL A 60 0.12 -6.80 -0.64
C VAL A 60 1.62 -6.85 -0.93
N PHE A 61 2.03 -7.84 -1.72
CA PHE A 61 3.36 -7.94 -2.29
C PHE A 61 3.25 -7.91 -3.81
N ALA A 62 4.02 -7.05 -4.44
CA ALA A 62 4.15 -7.07 -5.88
C ALA A 62 4.74 -8.42 -6.32
N TYR A 63 4.16 -9.04 -7.36
CA TYR A 63 4.61 -10.36 -7.76
C TYR A 63 5.11 -10.45 -9.20
N GLU A 64 4.40 -9.97 -10.18
CA GLU A 64 4.86 -9.96 -11.58
C GLU A 64 5.47 -8.61 -11.97
N ARG A 65 4.86 -7.54 -11.52
CA ARG A 65 5.25 -6.19 -11.88
C ARG A 65 5.09 -5.24 -10.69
N VAL A 66 6.02 -4.32 -10.60
CA VAL A 66 5.91 -3.17 -9.71
C VAL A 66 5.30 -2.00 -10.48
N SER A 67 4.31 -1.33 -9.90
CA SER A 67 3.63 -0.19 -10.50
C SER A 67 4.27 1.14 -10.13
N HIS A 68 4.88 1.23 -8.95
CA HIS A 68 5.46 2.46 -8.45
C HIS A 68 6.70 2.17 -7.61
N HIS A 69 7.58 3.17 -7.53
CA HIS A 69 8.72 3.14 -6.63
C HIS A 69 8.25 3.06 -5.17
N GLY A 70 8.88 2.21 -4.38
CA GLY A 70 8.50 1.99 -2.99
C GLY A 70 7.34 1.01 -2.78
N GLN A 71 6.87 0.32 -3.82
CA GLN A 71 5.90 -0.77 -3.66
C GLN A 71 6.52 -1.93 -2.90
N VAL A 72 5.76 -2.54 -1.99
CA VAL A 72 6.23 -3.66 -1.18
C VAL A 72 6.37 -4.92 -2.04
N ILE A 73 7.55 -5.55 -1.97
CA ILE A 73 7.86 -6.78 -2.71
C ILE A 73 7.92 -7.98 -1.77
N ALA A 74 8.49 -7.80 -0.59
CA ALA A 74 8.69 -8.86 0.39
C ALA A 74 8.78 -8.29 1.82
N ALA A 75 8.78 -9.17 2.82
CA ALA A 75 9.08 -8.86 4.20
C ALA A 75 10.15 -9.82 4.75
N LEU A 76 11.12 -9.31 5.48
CA LEU A 76 12.13 -10.09 6.20
C LEU A 76 11.70 -10.28 7.65
N LEU A 77 11.85 -11.47 8.18
CA LEU A 77 11.60 -11.82 9.59
C LEU A 77 12.91 -11.80 10.35
N CYS A 78 13.05 -10.87 11.27
CA CYS A 78 14.33 -10.55 11.91
C CYS A 78 14.23 -10.51 13.42
N SER A 79 15.36 -10.66 14.10
CA SER A 79 15.46 -10.51 15.55
C SER A 79 15.25 -9.07 16.02
N SER A 80 15.55 -8.08 15.16
CA SER A 80 15.31 -6.67 15.44
C SER A 80 15.14 -5.86 14.15
N TYR A 81 14.60 -4.65 14.29
CA TYR A 81 14.44 -3.73 13.16
C TYR A 81 15.79 -3.35 12.51
N GLU A 82 16.83 -3.12 13.32
CA GLU A 82 18.16 -2.75 12.80
C GLU A 82 18.80 -3.87 11.99
N VAL A 83 18.69 -5.12 12.47
CA VAL A 83 19.15 -6.29 11.71
C VAL A 83 18.45 -6.37 10.38
N GLY A 84 17.11 -6.26 10.37
CA GLY A 84 16.33 -6.33 9.15
C GLY A 84 16.57 -5.15 8.18
N LYS A 85 16.81 -3.95 8.73
CA LYS A 85 17.14 -2.76 7.93
C LYS A 85 18.47 -2.94 7.18
N ASN A 86 19.47 -3.51 7.84
CA ASN A 86 20.74 -3.81 7.20
C ASN A 86 20.61 -4.95 6.18
N ALA A 87 19.90 -6.02 6.54
CA ALA A 87 19.66 -7.16 5.66
C ALA A 87 18.86 -6.79 4.40
N ARG A 88 17.93 -5.83 4.49
CA ARG A 88 17.14 -5.36 3.35
C ARG A 88 18.00 -4.89 2.18
N SER A 89 19.14 -4.26 2.44
CA SER A 89 20.05 -3.78 1.41
C SER A 89 20.80 -4.90 0.69
N MET A 90 20.77 -6.12 1.23
CA MET A 90 21.41 -7.31 0.66
C MET A 90 20.45 -8.05 -0.32
N VAL A 91 19.14 -7.82 -0.20
CA VAL A 91 18.16 -8.41 -1.11
C VAL A 91 18.30 -7.78 -2.48
N ARG A 92 18.41 -8.60 -3.52
CA ARG A 92 18.51 -8.15 -4.90
C ARG A 92 17.20 -8.43 -5.63
N VAL A 93 16.61 -7.41 -6.22
CA VAL A 93 15.46 -7.56 -7.11
C VAL A 93 15.95 -7.43 -8.54
N ILE A 94 15.78 -8.49 -9.30
CA ILE A 94 16.19 -8.55 -10.72
C ILE A 94 14.95 -8.27 -11.56
N TYR A 95 15.04 -7.25 -12.39
CA TYR A 95 13.95 -6.86 -13.28
C TYR A 95 14.25 -7.30 -14.71
N ASP A 96 13.20 -7.61 -15.44
CA ASP A 96 13.28 -7.90 -16.88
C ASP A 96 13.11 -6.59 -17.65
N ASP A 97 14.19 -6.17 -18.29
CA ASP A 97 14.22 -4.97 -19.12
C ASP A 97 13.91 -5.26 -20.61
N SER A 98 13.57 -6.52 -20.95
CA SER A 98 13.28 -6.95 -22.34
C SER A 98 11.96 -6.42 -22.89
N ASP A 99 11.05 -5.97 -22.04
CA ASP A 99 9.73 -5.42 -22.43
C ASP A 99 9.80 -4.04 -23.13
N GLY A 100 11.01 -3.56 -23.44
CA GLY A 100 11.25 -2.34 -24.19
C GLY A 100 10.69 -1.09 -23.49
N SER A 101 11.55 -0.39 -22.82
CA SER A 101 11.36 0.90 -22.16
C SER A 101 10.39 0.89 -20.97
N PRO A 102 10.81 1.36 -19.80
CA PRO A 102 9.86 1.69 -18.76
C PRO A 102 8.90 2.73 -19.36
N ALA A 103 7.62 2.40 -19.42
CA ALA A 103 6.61 3.41 -19.72
C ALA A 103 6.92 4.62 -18.84
N ALA A 104 7.06 5.78 -19.46
CA ALA A 104 7.44 7.00 -18.75
C ALA A 104 6.59 7.11 -17.49
N SER A 105 7.24 7.15 -16.34
CA SER A 105 6.53 7.21 -15.06
C SER A 105 5.72 8.49 -15.04
N VAL A 106 4.42 8.36 -14.85
CA VAL A 106 3.51 9.50 -14.77
C VAL A 106 3.51 9.98 -13.32
N TYR A 107 4.08 11.14 -13.07
CA TYR A 107 4.24 11.68 -11.72
C TYR A 107 3.21 12.75 -11.36
N GLY A 108 2.54 13.33 -12.36
CA GLY A 108 1.62 14.41 -12.11
C GLY A 108 0.54 14.55 -13.17
N LEU A 109 -0.42 15.42 -12.88
CA LEU A 109 -1.55 15.68 -13.78
C LEU A 109 -1.08 16.16 -15.17
N ASN A 110 -0.05 16.98 -15.22
CA ASN A 110 0.50 17.46 -16.50
C ASN A 110 1.06 16.31 -17.35
N ASP A 111 1.69 15.31 -16.75
CA ASP A 111 2.21 14.14 -17.45
C ASP A 111 1.05 13.30 -18.02
N VAL A 112 -0.03 13.14 -17.24
CA VAL A 112 -1.25 12.47 -17.71
C VAL A 112 -1.85 13.20 -18.90
N LEU A 113 -1.94 14.53 -18.83
CA LEU A 113 -2.51 15.36 -19.91
C LEU A 113 -1.66 15.28 -21.20
N GLN A 114 -0.35 15.15 -21.07
CA GLN A 114 0.56 15.04 -22.22
C GLN A 114 0.60 13.64 -22.84
N THR A 115 0.52 12.58 -22.03
CA THR A 115 0.68 11.20 -22.49
C THR A 115 -0.62 10.56 -22.96
N SER A 116 -1.74 10.82 -22.28
CA SER A 116 -3.01 10.11 -22.50
C SER A 116 -3.96 10.86 -23.43
N GLY A 117 -3.64 12.09 -23.82
CA GLY A 117 -4.63 12.98 -24.40
C GLY A 117 -5.79 13.21 -23.40
N ILE A 118 -6.72 14.05 -23.78
CA ILE A 118 -7.86 14.47 -22.93
C ILE A 118 -8.90 13.34 -22.72
N SER A 119 -8.74 12.16 -23.33
CA SER A 119 -9.74 11.08 -23.30
C SER A 119 -10.06 10.56 -21.87
N GLY A 120 -9.13 10.67 -20.93
CA GLY A 120 -9.40 10.35 -19.52
C GLY A 120 -10.23 11.40 -18.79
N LEU A 121 -10.25 12.65 -19.27
CA LEU A 121 -11.03 13.75 -18.69
C LEU A 121 -12.49 13.73 -19.15
N GLU A 122 -12.82 13.04 -20.24
CA GLU A 122 -14.21 12.90 -20.69
C GLU A 122 -15.08 12.20 -19.64
N ASN A 123 -14.49 11.27 -18.87
CA ASN A 123 -15.18 10.64 -17.75
C ASN A 123 -15.40 11.59 -16.55
N LEU A 124 -14.54 12.58 -16.36
CA LEU A 124 -14.73 13.62 -15.34
C LEU A 124 -15.77 14.66 -15.76
N SER A 125 -15.98 14.84 -17.07
CA SER A 125 -17.03 15.73 -17.60
C SER A 125 -18.45 15.23 -17.30
N ASN A 126 -18.61 13.95 -16.95
CA ASN A 126 -19.89 13.36 -16.56
C ASN A 126 -20.31 13.68 -15.12
N PHE A 127 -19.47 14.28 -14.30
CA PHE A 127 -19.92 14.91 -13.08
C PHE A 127 -20.80 16.13 -13.44
N GLY A 128 -22.09 16.03 -13.19
CA GLY A 128 -23.13 16.96 -13.64
C GLY A 128 -22.90 18.46 -13.35
N GLY A 129 -21.91 18.79 -12.50
CA GLY A 129 -21.44 20.16 -12.26
C GLY A 129 -20.57 20.71 -13.39
N ALA A 130 -19.66 19.91 -13.95
CA ALA A 130 -18.76 20.35 -15.02
C ALA A 130 -19.52 20.59 -16.35
N GLN A 131 -20.50 19.75 -16.67
CA GLN A 131 -21.35 19.94 -17.83
C GLN A 131 -22.25 21.19 -17.72
N ARG A 132 -22.71 21.50 -16.51
CA ARG A 132 -23.53 22.70 -16.27
C ARG A 132 -22.69 23.97 -16.41
N LEU A 133 -21.46 23.97 -15.94
CA LEU A 133 -20.53 25.09 -16.08
C LEU A 133 -20.14 25.29 -17.55
N ARG A 134 -19.83 24.23 -18.31
CA ARG A 134 -19.48 24.31 -19.72
C ARG A 134 -20.63 24.90 -20.53
N ARG A 135 -21.89 24.42 -20.37
CA ARG A 135 -23.08 25.02 -21.01
C ARG A 135 -23.26 26.48 -20.67
N TYR A 136 -22.99 26.88 -19.44
CA TYR A 136 -23.07 28.27 -19.00
C TYR A 136 -22.01 29.16 -19.68
N LEU A 137 -20.82 28.65 -19.92
CA LEU A 137 -19.74 29.37 -20.62
C LEU A 137 -19.94 29.41 -22.12
N ASP A 138 -20.55 28.38 -22.72
CA ASP A 138 -20.82 28.28 -24.15
C ASP A 138 -22.10 29.07 -24.59
N ASP A 139 -22.91 29.54 -23.64
CA ASP A 139 -24.11 30.31 -23.92
C ASP A 139 -23.77 31.79 -24.08
N GLU A 140 -23.66 32.23 -25.34
CA GLU A 140 -23.35 33.63 -25.69
C GLU A 140 -24.35 34.65 -25.10
N SER A 141 -25.62 34.23 -24.86
CA SER A 141 -26.62 35.10 -24.21
C SER A 141 -26.28 35.39 -22.73
N MET A 142 -25.54 34.52 -22.11
CA MET A 142 -25.04 34.69 -20.71
C MET A 142 -23.73 35.47 -20.65
N CYS A 143 -22.98 35.55 -21.75
CA CYS A 143 -21.71 36.30 -21.85
C CYS A 143 -21.91 37.83 -21.93
N SER A 144 -23.12 38.33 -21.93
CA SER A 144 -23.39 39.79 -21.84
C SER A 144 -23.04 40.41 -20.47
N ARG A 145 -22.49 39.62 -19.53
CA ARG A 145 -22.01 40.13 -18.26
C ARG A 145 -20.66 40.82 -18.42
N GLN A 146 -20.57 42.03 -17.92
CA GLN A 146 -19.40 42.91 -18.04
C GLN A 146 -18.11 42.40 -17.32
N TYR A 147 -18.17 41.27 -16.64
CA TYR A 147 -17.05 40.78 -15.83
C TYR A 147 -16.93 39.27 -15.96
N LEU A 148 -16.01 38.80 -16.82
CA LEU A 148 -15.51 37.44 -16.86
C LEU A 148 -14.10 37.45 -16.23
N VAL A 149 -13.90 36.66 -15.19
CA VAL A 149 -12.58 36.46 -14.57
C VAL A 149 -12.15 35.05 -14.82
N GLU A 150 -11.05 34.88 -15.53
CA GLU A 150 -10.43 33.58 -15.79
C GLU A 150 -9.16 33.46 -14.93
N GLY A 151 -8.91 32.25 -14.46
CA GLY A 151 -7.71 31.98 -13.66
C GLY A 151 -7.44 30.49 -13.55
N ILE A 152 -6.21 30.15 -13.20
CA ILE A 152 -5.78 28.78 -12.95
C ILE A 152 -5.47 28.64 -11.45
N VAL A 153 -6.09 27.66 -10.81
CA VAL A 153 -5.80 27.28 -9.43
C VAL A 153 -5.13 25.93 -9.43
N ASN A 154 -3.90 25.86 -8.93
CA ASN A 154 -3.17 24.63 -8.75
C ASN A 154 -3.20 24.24 -7.28
N ILE A 155 -3.76 23.06 -6.98
CA ILE A 155 -3.82 22.48 -5.64
C ILE A 155 -3.00 21.20 -5.65
N GLY A 156 -1.90 21.17 -4.90
CA GLY A 156 -1.04 20.01 -4.74
C GLY A 156 -1.70 18.91 -3.91
N GLY A 157 -1.17 17.69 -4.04
CA GLY A 157 -1.55 16.59 -3.18
C GLY A 157 -1.18 16.84 -1.72
N GLN A 158 -1.95 16.26 -0.81
CA GLN A 158 -1.70 16.33 0.63
C GLN A 158 -1.45 14.95 1.19
N HIS A 159 -0.46 14.83 2.09
CA HIS A 159 -0.23 13.64 2.88
C HIS A 159 -0.94 13.74 4.23
N HIS A 160 -1.36 12.61 4.77
CA HIS A 160 -2.00 12.55 6.09
C HIS A 160 -1.09 13.07 7.21
N PHE A 161 0.21 12.84 7.10
CA PHE A 161 1.27 13.33 7.99
C PHE A 161 0.95 13.14 9.49
N TYR A 162 0.44 11.97 9.85
CA TYR A 162 0.22 11.61 11.25
C TYR A 162 1.56 11.35 11.96
N LEU A 163 1.68 11.77 13.23
CA LEU A 163 2.93 11.64 14.00
C LEU A 163 3.21 10.19 14.40
N GLU A 164 2.18 9.40 14.68
CA GLU A 164 2.31 7.97 14.96
C GLU A 164 2.35 7.20 13.64
N PRO A 165 3.49 6.59 13.25
CA PRO A 165 3.56 5.72 12.07
C PRO A 165 2.65 4.50 12.20
N HIS A 166 2.44 3.78 11.11
CA HIS A 166 1.78 2.48 11.14
C HIS A 166 2.56 1.52 12.04
N ASN A 167 1.86 0.92 12.98
CA ASN A 167 2.43 -0.05 13.90
C ASN A 167 1.45 -1.19 14.13
N VAL A 168 1.99 -2.36 14.35
CA VAL A 168 1.20 -3.53 14.65
C VAL A 168 2.07 -4.56 15.37
N LEU A 169 1.47 -5.22 16.34
CA LEU A 169 2.01 -6.38 17.03
C LEU A 169 0.94 -7.47 17.06
N VAL A 170 1.28 -8.66 16.58
CA VAL A 170 0.43 -9.85 16.64
C VAL A 170 0.97 -10.77 17.69
N VAL A 171 0.13 -11.17 18.64
CA VAL A 171 0.47 -12.06 19.74
C VAL A 171 -0.42 -13.29 19.66
N PRO A 172 0.14 -14.49 19.39
CA PRO A 172 -0.64 -15.72 19.51
C PRO A 172 -1.00 -15.97 20.99
N VAL A 173 -2.22 -16.44 21.21
CA VAL A 173 -2.77 -16.67 22.57
C VAL A 173 -3.37 -18.07 22.63
N GLY A 174 -3.08 -18.78 23.70
CA GLY A 174 -3.65 -20.12 23.89
C GLY A 174 -3.07 -21.18 22.95
N GLU A 175 -3.76 -22.31 22.85
CA GLU A 175 -3.31 -23.49 22.13
C GLU A 175 -3.92 -23.64 20.72
N LYS A 176 -4.86 -22.79 20.32
CA LYS A 176 -5.65 -22.96 19.06
C LYS A 176 -5.91 -21.64 18.38
N ASP A 177 -5.02 -21.23 17.48
CA ASP A 177 -5.26 -20.20 16.47
C ASP A 177 -5.98 -18.95 16.97
N GLU A 178 -5.69 -18.52 18.20
CA GLU A 178 -6.21 -17.27 18.76
C GLU A 178 -5.13 -16.20 18.77
N TYR A 179 -5.51 -14.98 18.41
CA TYR A 179 -4.55 -13.88 18.26
C TYR A 179 -5.06 -12.61 18.92
N ILE A 180 -4.20 -11.94 19.66
CA ILE A 180 -4.39 -10.55 20.07
C ILE A 180 -3.53 -9.67 19.15
N VAL A 181 -4.17 -8.67 18.56
CA VAL A 181 -3.52 -7.74 17.62
C VAL A 181 -3.58 -6.34 18.20
N TYR A 182 -2.43 -5.80 18.50
CA TYR A 182 -2.28 -4.40 18.89
C TYR A 182 -1.95 -3.60 17.64
N SER A 183 -2.79 -2.63 17.29
CA SER A 183 -2.63 -1.86 16.07
C SER A 183 -3.11 -0.42 16.24
N GLY A 184 -2.34 0.53 15.74
CA GLY A 184 -2.77 1.90 15.55
C GLY A 184 -3.63 2.01 14.29
N ASN A 185 -4.95 1.91 14.43
CA ASN A 185 -5.90 1.92 13.31
C ASN A 185 -7.15 2.73 13.63
N GLN A 186 -7.95 3.04 12.59
CA GLN A 186 -9.22 3.77 12.69
C GLN A 186 -10.45 2.83 12.64
N VAL A 187 -10.26 1.57 12.18
CA VAL A 187 -11.35 0.63 11.89
C VAL A 187 -10.98 -0.76 12.42
N ALA A 188 -11.13 -0.95 13.74
CA ALA A 188 -10.70 -2.18 14.42
C ALA A 188 -11.44 -3.44 13.94
N ASP A 189 -12.73 -3.36 13.67
CA ASP A 189 -13.54 -4.47 13.13
C ASP A 189 -13.12 -4.84 11.70
N GLY A 190 -12.76 -3.85 10.90
CA GLY A 190 -12.17 -4.06 9.56
C GLY A 190 -10.84 -4.82 9.64
N VAL A 191 -9.96 -4.44 10.58
CA VAL A 191 -8.71 -5.18 10.86
C VAL A 191 -8.98 -6.60 11.24
N GLN A 192 -9.90 -6.82 12.20
CA GLN A 192 -10.30 -8.14 12.68
C GLN A 192 -10.78 -9.04 11.55
N GLY A 193 -11.73 -8.54 10.75
CA GLY A 193 -12.30 -9.31 9.65
C GLY A 193 -11.28 -9.70 8.58
N LYS A 194 -10.35 -8.80 8.31
CA LYS A 194 -9.28 -9.00 7.32
C LYS A 194 -8.26 -10.02 7.80
N LEU A 195 -7.80 -9.90 9.03
CA LEU A 195 -6.87 -10.86 9.62
C LEU A 195 -7.49 -12.26 9.73
N ALA A 196 -8.75 -12.35 10.16
CA ALA A 196 -9.46 -13.61 10.24
C ALA A 196 -9.55 -14.31 8.87
N LYS A 197 -9.92 -13.54 7.82
CA LYS A 197 -9.91 -14.05 6.44
C LYS A 197 -8.51 -14.47 6.02
N ALA A 198 -7.53 -13.69 6.38
CA ALA A 198 -6.14 -13.92 6.07
C ALA A 198 -5.58 -15.20 6.67
N LEU A 199 -5.90 -15.44 7.90
CA LEU A 199 -5.45 -16.61 8.65
C LEU A 199 -6.33 -17.86 8.40
N GLY A 200 -7.46 -17.70 7.70
CA GLY A 200 -8.42 -18.78 7.48
C GLY A 200 -9.12 -19.21 8.77
N ILE A 201 -9.30 -18.28 9.73
CA ILE A 201 -9.90 -18.54 11.04
C ILE A 201 -11.16 -17.72 11.25
N PRO A 202 -12.07 -18.12 12.18
CA PRO A 202 -13.23 -17.31 12.54
C PRO A 202 -12.84 -15.96 13.17
N LYS A 203 -13.63 -14.90 12.92
CA LYS A 203 -13.39 -13.56 13.46
C LYS A 203 -13.24 -13.50 14.98
N ASN A 204 -13.99 -14.32 15.70
CA ASN A 204 -13.94 -14.37 17.18
C ASN A 204 -12.62 -14.91 17.73
N LYS A 205 -11.75 -15.49 16.87
CA LYS A 205 -10.41 -15.90 17.22
C LYS A 205 -9.36 -14.78 17.14
N VAL A 206 -9.76 -13.61 16.63
CA VAL A 206 -8.90 -12.43 16.51
C VAL A 206 -9.45 -11.32 17.40
N THR A 207 -8.67 -10.89 18.39
CA THR A 207 -8.99 -9.74 19.23
C THR A 207 -8.13 -8.56 18.83
N VAL A 208 -8.72 -7.51 18.25
CA VAL A 208 -8.00 -6.28 17.91
C VAL A 208 -8.07 -5.28 19.06
N ARG A 209 -6.93 -4.81 19.50
CA ARG A 209 -6.79 -3.80 20.54
C ARG A 209 -6.18 -2.53 19.97
N THR A 210 -6.97 -1.48 19.89
CA THR A 210 -6.52 -0.15 19.51
C THR A 210 -6.52 0.74 20.74
N LYS A 211 -5.38 1.31 21.08
CA LYS A 211 -5.28 2.36 22.08
C LYS A 211 -5.60 3.72 21.43
N ARG A 212 -5.20 4.81 22.06
CA ARG A 212 -5.27 6.15 21.44
C ARG A 212 -4.40 6.18 20.19
N THR A 213 -4.95 6.66 19.09
CA THR A 213 -4.25 6.80 17.82
C THR A 213 -3.62 8.19 17.75
N GLY A 214 -2.33 8.26 17.46
CA GLY A 214 -1.57 9.49 17.34
C GLY A 214 -1.71 10.18 15.98
N GLY A 215 -2.95 10.37 15.54
CA GLY A 215 -3.32 10.88 14.24
C GLY A 215 -3.54 9.77 13.22
N ALA A 216 -4.44 9.99 12.27
CA ALA A 216 -4.71 9.03 11.21
C ALA A 216 -5.31 9.67 9.96
N PHE A 217 -6.30 10.56 10.08
CA PHE A 217 -6.86 11.39 9.01
C PHE A 217 -7.28 10.60 7.75
N GLY A 218 -7.80 9.36 7.93
CA GLY A 218 -8.10 8.42 6.86
C GLY A 218 -6.94 7.51 6.43
N GLY A 219 -5.70 7.81 6.80
CA GLY A 219 -4.52 7.04 6.39
C GLY A 219 -4.37 5.68 7.09
N LYS A 220 -5.04 5.46 8.22
CA LYS A 220 -4.98 4.19 8.95
C LYS A 220 -6.24 3.32 8.79
N GLU A 221 -7.00 3.53 7.73
CA GLU A 221 -8.13 2.68 7.36
C GLU A 221 -7.72 1.55 6.44
N ARG A 222 -6.71 1.76 5.58
CA ARG A 222 -6.32 0.86 4.50
C ARG A 222 -5.08 0.02 4.77
N TYR A 223 -4.07 0.51 5.45
CA TYR A 223 -2.70 -0.03 5.45
C TYR A 223 -2.38 -1.05 6.57
N ILE A 224 -3.27 -2.00 6.86
CA ILE A 224 -3.09 -2.95 7.98
C ILE A 224 -2.51 -4.30 7.54
N LEU A 225 -2.12 -4.44 6.30
CA LEU A 225 -2.03 -5.73 5.61
C LEU A 225 -0.77 -6.56 5.76
N ILE A 226 0.33 -5.94 6.12
CA ILE A 226 1.64 -6.61 6.15
C ILE A 226 1.73 -7.71 7.21
N LEU A 227 0.80 -7.70 8.17
CA LEU A 227 0.77 -8.63 9.29
C LEU A 227 0.30 -10.04 8.99
N ARG A 228 -0.44 -10.19 7.92
CA ARG A 228 -1.10 -11.42 7.55
C ARG A 228 -0.15 -12.61 7.49
N GLN A 229 1.05 -12.38 7.03
CA GLN A 229 1.96 -13.44 6.65
C GLN A 229 2.96 -13.81 7.73
N ILE A 230 3.18 -12.92 8.69
CA ILE A 230 4.15 -13.13 9.76
C ILE A 230 3.64 -14.14 10.79
N SER A 231 2.33 -14.26 10.96
CA SER A 231 1.72 -15.13 11.96
C SER A 231 1.60 -16.61 11.56
N ARG A 232 1.92 -17.00 10.31
CA ARG A 232 1.84 -18.38 9.82
C ARG A 232 3.16 -19.16 9.86
N LYS A 233 4.28 -18.52 10.11
CA LYS A 233 5.60 -19.15 10.30
C LYS A 233 6.07 -19.02 11.75
#